data_fe536179ec6d9ac0a08c5eb3176d13b4
#
_entry.id   fe536179ec6d9ac0a08c5eb3176d13b4
#
_cell.length_a   1.000
_cell.length_b   1.000
_cell.length_c   1.000
_cell.angle_alpha   90.00
_cell.angle_beta   90.00
_cell.angle_gamma   90.00
#
_symmetry.space_group_name_H-M   'P 1'
#
loop_
_entity.id
_entity.type
_entity.pdbx_description
1 polymer ?
#
loop_
_entity_poly.entity_id
_entity_poly.type
_entity_poly.pdbx_seq_one_letter_code
_entity_poly.pdbx_strand_id
1 'polypeptide(L)'
;MANTMNARPATRWYIAVFLAPAVFVYTMIMIVPLFGTLQMSFFKNGEGGLAFSGLDNFRTLFGDVRWSASFWNALANNCWFFVIHMLVQNPIGILLAALLSNPKLRLRNAYRTSIFLPTLLSFVIVGFIWKLILSPIWGVAPNLLDAIGLKSLFAPWLGKEAYALTTVALVSVWQFVGIPMMLIYAALLSIPDEVLEAAECDGITGVSQFWKIKLPLILPTIGIISILTFVGNFNAFDLVYTMQGALAGPNYATDILGTFLYRTFFGFQLQVGDPNMGSTIASVMFLIILTGVCVYLFFIQTRMRRYQF
;
A
#
# COMPACT_ATOMS: atom_id res chain seq x y z
N MET A 1 -54.46 -29.70 0.00
CA MET A 1 -54.28 -28.52 0.85
C MET A 1 -52.98 -28.68 1.64
N ALA A 2 -51.85 -28.18 1.12
CA ALA A 2 -50.55 -28.24 1.77
C ALA A 2 -50.34 -26.92 2.52
N ASN A 3 -50.29 -27.05 3.84
CA ASN A 3 -50.12 -25.95 4.77
C ASN A 3 -48.64 -25.47 4.73
N THR A 4 -48.34 -24.43 3.98
CA THR A 4 -47.04 -23.77 4.00
C THR A 4 -46.93 -23.03 5.36
N MET A 5 -46.33 -23.70 6.32
CA MET A 5 -45.91 -23.07 7.57
C MET A 5 -44.90 -21.96 7.23
N ASN A 6 -45.35 -20.71 7.33
CA ASN A 6 -44.52 -19.53 7.39
C ASN A 6 -43.59 -19.62 8.63
N ALA A 7 -42.43 -20.26 8.48
CA ALA A 7 -41.39 -20.22 9.47
C ALA A 7 -40.89 -18.76 9.54
N ARG A 8 -41.31 -18.03 10.59
CA ARG A 8 -40.72 -16.73 10.94
C ARG A 8 -39.20 -16.93 11.03
N PRO A 9 -38.40 -16.09 10.40
CA PRO A 9 -36.93 -16.22 10.51
C PRO A 9 -36.59 -16.13 11.99
N ALA A 10 -36.13 -17.25 12.56
CA ALA A 10 -35.63 -17.27 13.94
C ALA A 10 -34.54 -16.17 14.02
N THR A 11 -34.80 -15.17 14.85
CA THR A 11 -33.86 -14.05 15.03
C THR A 11 -32.54 -14.64 15.47
N ARG A 12 -31.53 -14.58 14.59
CA ARG A 12 -30.22 -15.20 14.81
C ARG A 12 -29.39 -14.36 15.80
N TRP A 13 -29.99 -14.07 16.99
CA TRP A 13 -29.37 -13.23 18.02
C TRP A 13 -28.03 -13.78 18.51
N TYR A 14 -27.81 -15.10 18.42
CA TYR A 14 -26.54 -15.72 18.73
C TYR A 14 -25.41 -15.19 17.86
N ILE A 15 -25.67 -14.83 16.59
CA ILE A 15 -24.66 -14.21 15.71
C ILE A 15 -24.20 -12.87 16.31
N ALA A 16 -25.14 -12.05 16.79
CA ALA A 16 -24.79 -10.78 17.44
C ALA A 16 -23.98 -11.01 18.72
N VAL A 17 -24.33 -12.00 19.54
CA VAL A 17 -23.58 -12.30 20.77
C VAL A 17 -22.16 -12.78 20.47
N PHE A 18 -21.97 -13.65 19.49
CA PHE A 18 -20.62 -14.10 19.12
C PHE A 18 -19.76 -13.03 18.42
N LEU A 19 -20.39 -12.11 17.68
CA LEU A 19 -19.68 -11.00 17.03
C LEU A 19 -19.45 -9.82 17.98
N ALA A 20 -20.27 -9.65 19.03
CA ALA A 20 -20.21 -8.49 19.91
C ALA A 20 -18.82 -8.20 20.50
N PRO A 21 -18.04 -9.18 21.01
CA PRO A 21 -16.70 -8.90 21.53
C PRO A 21 -15.75 -8.32 20.46
N ALA A 22 -15.76 -8.91 19.26
CA ALA A 22 -14.89 -8.45 18.16
C ALA A 22 -15.33 -7.05 17.68
N VAL A 23 -16.64 -6.81 17.49
CA VAL A 23 -17.17 -5.51 17.10
C VAL A 23 -16.90 -4.46 18.17
N PHE A 24 -17.05 -4.80 19.45
CA PHE A 24 -16.76 -3.90 20.56
C PHE A 24 -15.29 -3.45 20.55
N VAL A 25 -14.36 -4.42 20.51
CA VAL A 25 -12.91 -4.12 20.48
C VAL A 25 -12.54 -3.28 19.24
N TYR A 26 -13.04 -3.66 18.06
CA TYR A 26 -12.82 -2.91 16.82
C TYR A 26 -13.33 -1.47 16.92
N THR A 27 -14.55 -1.30 17.44
CA THR A 27 -15.15 0.03 17.61
C THR A 27 -14.34 0.88 18.57
N MET A 28 -13.93 0.35 19.73
CA MET A 28 -13.19 1.11 20.73
C MET A 28 -11.78 1.48 20.27
N ILE A 29 -11.10 0.60 19.54
CA ILE A 29 -9.69 0.81 19.16
C ILE A 29 -9.55 1.53 17.80
N MET A 30 -10.49 1.33 16.87
CA MET A 30 -10.37 1.88 15.52
C MET A 30 -11.37 3.01 15.26
N ILE A 31 -12.65 2.79 15.57
CA ILE A 31 -13.71 3.73 15.19
C ILE A 31 -13.70 4.96 16.10
N VAL A 32 -13.64 4.77 17.43
CA VAL A 32 -13.65 5.90 18.39
C VAL A 32 -12.45 6.81 18.19
N PRO A 33 -11.18 6.33 18.08
CA PRO A 33 -10.04 7.20 17.80
C PRO A 33 -10.11 7.90 16.44
N LEU A 34 -10.68 7.25 15.41
CA LEU A 34 -10.89 7.88 14.10
C LEU A 34 -11.78 9.12 14.23
N PHE A 35 -12.94 8.99 14.89
CA PHE A 35 -13.81 10.14 15.13
C PHE A 35 -13.14 11.20 16.02
N GLY A 36 -12.36 10.79 17.01
CA GLY A 36 -11.55 11.70 17.83
C GLY A 36 -10.55 12.51 17.00
N THR A 37 -9.84 11.85 16.08
CA THR A 37 -8.89 12.51 15.17
C THR A 37 -9.63 13.49 14.23
N LEU A 38 -10.75 13.06 13.64
CA LEU A 38 -11.58 13.94 12.81
C LEU A 38 -12.09 15.14 13.60
N GLN A 39 -12.52 14.94 14.84
CA GLN A 39 -12.97 16.04 15.71
C GLN A 39 -11.81 17.00 16.02
N MET A 40 -10.62 16.50 16.40
CA MET A 40 -9.46 17.35 16.70
C MET A 40 -9.03 18.24 15.54
N SER A 41 -9.28 17.84 14.30
CA SER A 41 -8.96 18.66 13.13
C SER A 41 -9.74 19.99 13.05
N PHE A 42 -10.86 20.10 13.76
CA PHE A 42 -11.67 21.31 13.84
C PHE A 42 -11.36 22.19 15.06
N PHE A 43 -10.35 21.83 15.85
CA PHE A 43 -9.95 22.58 17.04
C PHE A 43 -8.51 23.09 16.91
N LYS A 44 -8.20 24.21 17.59
CA LYS A 44 -6.85 24.78 17.74
C LYS A 44 -6.50 24.96 19.19
N ASN A 45 -5.21 24.88 19.51
CA ASN A 45 -4.70 25.28 20.80
C ASN A 45 -4.69 26.83 20.87
N GLY A 46 -5.46 27.40 21.80
CA GLY A 46 -5.48 28.81 22.13
C GLY A 46 -4.94 29.08 23.54
N GLU A 47 -4.84 30.35 23.94
CA GLU A 47 -4.34 30.75 25.26
C GLU A 47 -5.17 30.21 26.44
N GLY A 48 -6.43 29.81 26.18
CA GLY A 48 -7.35 29.21 27.16
C GLY A 48 -7.56 27.70 27.02
N GLY A 49 -6.78 27.01 26.18
CA GLY A 49 -6.96 25.57 25.86
C GLY A 49 -7.49 25.33 24.45
N LEU A 50 -8.13 24.16 24.24
CA LEU A 50 -8.70 23.80 22.93
C LEU A 50 -9.91 24.67 22.60
N ALA A 51 -9.83 25.43 21.50
CA ALA A 51 -10.92 26.25 20.98
C ALA A 51 -11.39 25.70 19.62
N PHE A 52 -12.71 25.70 19.40
CA PHE A 52 -13.28 25.32 18.12
C PHE A 52 -12.92 26.35 17.04
N SER A 53 -12.23 25.91 15.99
CA SER A 53 -11.74 26.76 14.91
C SER A 53 -12.41 26.47 13.55
N GLY A 54 -13.39 25.56 13.50
CA GLY A 54 -14.05 25.19 12.26
C GLY A 54 -13.05 24.70 11.21
N LEU A 55 -13.04 25.30 10.03
CA LEU A 55 -12.18 24.90 8.90
C LEU A 55 -10.83 25.65 8.84
N ASP A 56 -10.45 26.39 9.86
CA ASP A 56 -9.24 27.22 9.80
C ASP A 56 -7.95 26.41 9.70
N ASN A 57 -7.88 25.22 10.31
CA ASN A 57 -6.73 24.33 10.14
C ASN A 57 -6.58 23.89 8.68
N PHE A 58 -7.69 23.57 8.02
CA PHE A 58 -7.69 23.21 6.59
C PHE A 58 -7.30 24.41 5.72
N ARG A 59 -7.80 25.63 6.05
CA ARG A 59 -7.39 26.85 5.35
C ARG A 59 -5.90 27.12 5.53
N THR A 60 -5.36 26.90 6.73
CA THR A 60 -3.93 27.03 7.00
C THR A 60 -3.14 25.98 6.22
N LEU A 61 -3.57 24.70 6.22
CA LEU A 61 -2.88 23.62 5.50
C LEU A 61 -2.75 23.89 4.00
N PHE A 62 -3.79 24.43 3.37
CA PHE A 62 -3.81 24.67 1.93
C PHE A 62 -3.46 26.11 1.51
N GLY A 63 -3.61 27.09 2.39
CA GLY A 63 -3.43 28.50 2.09
C GLY A 63 -2.11 29.10 2.58
N ASP A 64 -1.52 28.60 3.66
CA ASP A 64 -0.22 29.04 4.11
C ASP A 64 0.87 28.44 3.23
N VAL A 65 1.80 29.28 2.75
CA VAL A 65 2.83 28.90 1.78
C VAL A 65 3.69 27.72 2.28
N ARG A 66 4.05 27.71 3.57
CA ARG A 66 4.91 26.69 4.15
C ARG A 66 4.20 25.35 4.33
N TRP A 67 2.96 25.38 4.84
CA TRP A 67 2.15 24.17 5.02
C TRP A 67 1.73 23.57 3.68
N SER A 68 1.28 24.39 2.76
CA SER A 68 0.84 23.99 1.43
C SER A 68 2.00 23.37 0.63
N ALA A 69 3.18 24.00 0.62
CA ALA A 69 4.34 23.44 -0.07
C ALA A 69 4.72 22.05 0.46
N SER A 70 4.75 21.88 1.79
CA SER A 70 5.07 20.59 2.42
C SER A 70 4.01 19.53 2.12
N PHE A 71 2.73 19.89 2.16
CA PHE A 71 1.64 18.98 1.86
C PHE A 71 1.68 18.50 0.39
N TRP A 72 1.81 19.40 -0.56
CA TRP A 72 1.85 19.04 -1.98
C TRP A 72 3.10 18.24 -2.35
N ASN A 73 4.24 18.55 -1.73
CA ASN A 73 5.44 17.72 -1.86
C ASN A 73 5.20 16.28 -1.37
N ALA A 74 4.65 16.14 -0.16
CA ALA A 74 4.34 14.82 0.42
C ALA A 74 3.30 14.06 -0.41
N LEU A 75 2.27 14.73 -0.91
CA LEU A 75 1.25 14.11 -1.76
C LEU A 75 1.83 13.68 -3.11
N ALA A 76 2.64 14.51 -3.76
CA ALA A 76 3.30 14.18 -5.03
C ALA A 76 4.23 12.97 -4.86
N ASN A 77 5.00 12.93 -3.78
CA ASN A 77 5.86 11.80 -3.44
C ASN A 77 5.05 10.53 -3.17
N ASN A 78 3.92 10.61 -2.48
CA ASN A 78 3.01 9.48 -2.29
C ASN A 78 2.45 8.96 -3.62
N CYS A 79 2.03 9.87 -4.52
CA CYS A 79 1.58 9.49 -5.86
C CYS A 79 2.70 8.80 -6.65
N TRP A 80 3.94 9.31 -6.60
CA TRP A 80 5.09 8.68 -7.26
C TRP A 80 5.39 7.30 -6.68
N PHE A 81 5.38 7.17 -5.37
CA PHE A 81 5.55 5.90 -4.66
C PHE A 81 4.49 4.88 -5.10
N PHE A 82 3.22 5.29 -5.17
CA PHE A 82 2.12 4.46 -5.67
C PHE A 82 2.31 4.06 -7.14
N VAL A 83 2.71 5.00 -8.01
CA VAL A 83 2.97 4.71 -9.44
C VAL A 83 4.04 3.64 -9.61
N ILE A 84 5.12 3.68 -8.83
CA ILE A 84 6.16 2.65 -8.88
C ILE A 84 5.58 1.29 -8.47
N HIS A 85 4.78 1.21 -7.40
CA HIS A 85 4.17 -0.06 -7.00
C HIS A 85 3.17 -0.57 -8.04
N MET A 86 2.39 0.29 -8.65
CA MET A 86 1.45 -0.10 -9.70
C MET A 86 2.15 -0.58 -10.98
N LEU A 87 3.23 0.10 -11.40
CA LEU A 87 3.89 -0.17 -12.69
C LEU A 87 5.07 -1.15 -12.58
N VAL A 88 5.61 -1.37 -11.39
CA VAL A 88 6.75 -2.28 -11.17
C VAL A 88 6.33 -3.48 -10.32
N GLN A 89 5.83 -3.26 -9.10
CA GLN A 89 5.50 -4.35 -8.19
C GLN A 89 4.40 -5.27 -8.74
N ASN A 90 3.27 -4.70 -9.17
CA ASN A 90 2.14 -5.49 -9.61
C ASN A 90 2.44 -6.26 -10.91
N PRO A 91 3.05 -5.68 -11.96
CA PRO A 91 3.46 -6.45 -13.14
C PRO A 91 4.49 -7.53 -12.84
N ILE A 92 5.48 -7.27 -11.97
CA ILE A 92 6.42 -8.31 -11.53
C ILE A 92 5.68 -9.42 -10.77
N GLY A 93 4.74 -9.07 -9.88
CA GLY A 93 3.90 -10.04 -9.19
C GLY A 93 3.08 -10.91 -10.15
N ILE A 94 2.48 -10.33 -11.19
CA ILE A 94 1.76 -11.05 -12.24
C ILE A 94 2.70 -12.00 -12.98
N LEU A 95 3.86 -11.52 -13.40
CA LEU A 95 4.86 -12.33 -14.12
C LEU A 95 5.33 -13.51 -13.27
N LEU A 96 5.70 -13.27 -12.02
CA LEU A 96 6.15 -14.32 -11.10
C LEU A 96 5.05 -15.34 -10.83
N ALA A 97 3.80 -14.92 -10.63
CA ALA A 97 2.66 -15.78 -10.45
C ALA A 97 2.41 -16.67 -11.69
N ALA A 98 2.48 -16.06 -12.89
CA ALA A 98 2.33 -16.79 -14.15
C ALA A 98 3.42 -17.86 -14.34
N LEU A 99 4.68 -17.53 -14.03
CA LEU A 99 5.79 -18.50 -14.08
C LEU A 99 5.62 -19.62 -13.07
N LEU A 100 5.24 -19.29 -11.83
CA LEU A 100 5.06 -20.26 -10.74
C LEU A 100 3.80 -21.13 -10.90
N SER A 101 2.81 -20.69 -11.69
CA SER A 101 1.61 -21.48 -11.99
C SER A 101 1.89 -22.66 -12.95
N ASN A 102 3.05 -22.67 -13.61
CA ASN A 102 3.42 -23.77 -14.50
C ASN A 102 3.72 -25.05 -13.68
N PRO A 103 2.96 -26.15 -13.87
CA PRO A 103 3.14 -27.39 -13.13
C PRO A 103 4.49 -28.07 -13.40
N LYS A 104 5.12 -27.79 -14.55
CA LYS A 104 6.42 -28.35 -14.95
C LYS A 104 7.60 -27.70 -14.23
N LEU A 105 7.39 -26.57 -13.52
CA LEU A 105 8.47 -25.88 -12.82
C LEU A 105 8.90 -26.69 -11.58
N ARG A 106 10.16 -27.15 -11.60
CA ARG A 106 10.77 -27.83 -10.45
C ARG A 106 11.01 -26.83 -9.32
N LEU A 107 10.89 -27.24 -8.07
CA LEU A 107 11.12 -26.42 -6.87
C LEU A 107 10.18 -25.19 -6.76
N ARG A 108 9.02 -25.18 -7.44
CA ARG A 108 8.06 -24.04 -7.40
C ARG A 108 7.69 -23.59 -5.98
N ASN A 109 7.58 -24.55 -5.04
CA ASN A 109 7.27 -24.23 -3.65
C ASN A 109 8.42 -23.47 -2.97
N ALA A 110 9.68 -23.84 -3.24
CA ALA A 110 10.83 -23.12 -2.72
C ALA A 110 10.90 -21.69 -3.26
N TYR A 111 10.74 -21.50 -4.57
CA TYR A 111 10.69 -20.15 -5.16
C TYR A 111 9.56 -19.30 -4.58
N ARG A 112 8.34 -19.85 -4.46
CA ARG A 112 7.21 -19.16 -3.86
C ARG A 112 7.51 -18.70 -2.44
N THR A 113 8.06 -19.60 -1.61
CA THR A 113 8.44 -19.27 -0.23
C THR A 113 9.53 -18.22 -0.18
N SER A 114 10.58 -18.34 -1.00
CA SER A 114 11.69 -17.37 -1.02
C SER A 114 11.28 -15.98 -1.46
N ILE A 115 10.36 -15.86 -2.45
CA ILE A 115 9.85 -14.57 -2.93
C ILE A 115 8.91 -13.94 -1.90
N PHE A 116 8.18 -14.76 -1.15
CA PHE A 116 7.27 -14.26 -0.11
C PHE A 116 7.98 -13.91 1.21
N LEU A 117 9.12 -14.55 1.49
CA LEU A 117 9.86 -14.40 2.75
C LEU A 117 10.18 -12.93 3.13
N PRO A 118 10.61 -12.04 2.21
CA PRO A 118 10.88 -10.64 2.55
C PRO A 118 9.68 -9.91 3.16
N THR A 119 8.46 -10.28 2.79
CA THR A 119 7.21 -9.68 3.30
C THR A 119 7.03 -9.90 4.80
N LEU A 120 7.63 -10.96 5.36
CA LEU A 120 7.54 -11.30 6.78
C LEU A 120 8.58 -10.57 7.64
N LEU A 121 9.55 -9.89 7.02
CA LEU A 121 10.58 -9.16 7.73
C LEU A 121 10.04 -7.82 8.25
N SER A 122 10.49 -7.44 9.44
CA SER A 122 10.19 -6.12 10.01
C SER A 122 10.75 -4.99 9.13
N PHE A 123 9.99 -3.90 8.96
CA PHE A 123 10.44 -2.70 8.27
C PHE A 123 11.76 -2.14 8.80
N VAL A 124 11.98 -2.23 10.11
CA VAL A 124 13.21 -1.77 10.76
C VAL A 124 14.42 -2.59 10.28
N ILE A 125 14.26 -3.90 10.24
CA ILE A 125 15.32 -4.81 9.75
C ILE A 125 15.58 -4.57 8.27
N VAL A 126 14.55 -4.51 7.45
CA VAL A 126 14.66 -4.25 6.00
C VAL A 126 15.32 -2.90 5.75
N GLY A 127 14.82 -1.84 6.39
CA GLY A 127 15.38 -0.50 6.22
C GLY A 127 16.85 -0.42 6.63
N PHE A 128 17.22 -1.05 7.77
CA PHE A 128 18.61 -1.08 8.23
C PHE A 128 19.52 -1.86 7.26
N ILE A 129 19.12 -3.06 6.85
CA ILE A 129 19.90 -3.89 5.92
C ILE A 129 20.12 -3.16 4.59
N TRP A 130 19.08 -2.56 4.01
CA TRP A 130 19.21 -1.84 2.74
C TRP A 130 20.02 -0.55 2.87
N LYS A 131 19.94 0.16 4.00
CA LYS A 131 20.85 1.30 4.27
C LYS A 131 22.32 0.85 4.26
N LEU A 132 22.62 -0.29 4.87
CA LEU A 132 23.98 -0.83 4.86
C LEU A 132 24.38 -1.26 3.43
N ILE A 133 23.53 -2.01 2.72
CA ILE A 133 23.82 -2.47 1.36
C ILE A 133 24.11 -1.29 0.41
N LEU A 134 23.29 -0.23 0.51
CA LEU A 134 23.37 0.95 -0.37
C LEU A 134 24.33 2.03 0.13
N SER A 135 24.97 1.83 1.28
CA SER A 135 25.91 2.81 1.84
C SER A 135 27.11 3.02 0.92
N PRO A 136 27.50 4.26 0.60
CA PRO A 136 28.68 4.53 -0.21
C PRO A 136 30.01 4.21 0.51
N ILE A 137 29.97 4.10 1.85
CA ILE A 137 31.20 3.91 2.67
C ILE A 137 31.34 2.42 3.06
N TRP A 138 30.26 1.80 3.53
CA TRP A 138 30.27 0.45 4.08
C TRP A 138 29.52 -0.57 3.21
N GLY A 139 28.90 -0.12 2.12
CA GLY A 139 27.94 -0.91 1.37
C GLY A 139 28.58 -1.97 0.49
N VAL A 140 27.82 -3.04 0.27
CA VAL A 140 28.16 -4.10 -0.67
C VAL A 140 27.90 -3.67 -2.11
N ALA A 141 26.88 -2.82 -2.33
CA ALA A 141 26.48 -2.38 -3.66
C ALA A 141 27.59 -1.65 -4.45
N PRO A 142 28.37 -0.69 -3.87
CA PRO A 142 29.49 -0.08 -4.57
C PRO A 142 30.55 -1.09 -5.00
N ASN A 143 30.90 -2.01 -4.08
CA ASN A 143 31.94 -3.01 -4.33
C ASN A 143 31.50 -4.05 -5.37
N LEU A 144 30.24 -4.45 -5.35
CA LEU A 144 29.69 -5.37 -6.35
C LEU A 144 29.66 -4.74 -7.74
N LEU A 145 29.23 -3.48 -7.85
CA LEU A 145 29.22 -2.76 -9.12
C LEU A 145 30.65 -2.53 -9.67
N ASP A 146 31.61 -2.27 -8.80
CA ASP A 146 33.02 -2.15 -9.18
C ASP A 146 33.56 -3.48 -9.72
N ALA A 147 33.27 -4.60 -9.04
CA ALA A 147 33.71 -5.92 -9.43
C ALA A 147 33.19 -6.39 -10.82
N ILE A 148 32.00 -5.91 -11.21
CA ILE A 148 31.41 -6.21 -12.54
C ILE A 148 31.65 -5.10 -13.58
N GLY A 149 32.53 -4.13 -13.28
CA GLY A 149 32.89 -3.04 -14.20
C GLY A 149 31.81 -1.95 -14.37
N LEU A 150 30.79 -1.91 -13.52
CA LEU A 150 29.66 -0.97 -13.58
C LEU A 150 29.73 0.11 -12.49
N LYS A 151 30.92 0.45 -12.01
CA LYS A 151 31.13 1.46 -10.96
C LYS A 151 30.50 2.83 -11.29
N SER A 152 30.48 3.21 -12.57
CA SER A 152 29.87 4.46 -13.04
C SER A 152 28.36 4.54 -12.79
N LEU A 153 27.67 3.42 -12.60
CA LEU A 153 26.25 3.38 -12.27
C LEU A 153 25.99 3.60 -10.79
N PHE A 154 27.01 3.48 -9.94
CA PHE A 154 26.84 3.73 -8.51
C PHE A 154 26.72 5.24 -8.24
N ALA A 155 25.72 5.59 -7.48
CA ALA A 155 25.56 6.91 -6.88
C ALA A 155 25.14 6.73 -5.42
N PRO A 156 25.33 7.70 -4.54
CA PRO A 156 24.75 7.66 -3.19
C PRO A 156 23.22 7.82 -3.28
N TRP A 157 22.54 6.76 -3.73
CA TRP A 157 21.14 6.81 -4.13
C TRP A 157 20.21 7.30 -3.01
N LEU A 158 20.48 6.96 -1.75
CA LEU A 158 19.70 7.45 -0.59
C LEU A 158 20.07 8.90 -0.20
N GLY A 159 21.22 9.41 -0.65
CA GLY A 159 21.70 10.75 -0.33
C GLY A 159 21.44 11.80 -1.41
N LYS A 160 20.90 11.41 -2.57
CA LYS A 160 20.57 12.34 -3.66
C LYS A 160 19.05 12.49 -3.81
N GLU A 161 18.54 13.71 -3.81
CA GLU A 161 17.11 14.04 -3.92
C GLU A 161 16.44 13.34 -5.12
N ALA A 162 17.09 13.36 -6.30
CA ALA A 162 16.53 12.80 -7.52
C ALA A 162 16.30 11.27 -7.47
N TYR A 163 16.99 10.54 -6.59
CA TYR A 163 16.95 9.08 -6.58
C TYR A 163 16.40 8.49 -5.28
N ALA A 164 16.45 9.25 -4.18
CA ALA A 164 16.18 8.73 -2.84
C ALA A 164 14.78 8.09 -2.72
N LEU A 165 13.73 8.78 -3.16
CA LEU A 165 12.36 8.27 -3.10
C LEU A 165 12.18 7.02 -3.95
N THR A 166 12.68 7.03 -5.19
CA THR A 166 12.60 5.89 -6.11
C THR A 166 13.36 4.69 -5.55
N THR A 167 14.52 4.91 -4.92
CA THR A 167 15.29 3.85 -4.27
C THR A 167 14.52 3.22 -3.11
N VAL A 168 13.93 4.03 -2.22
CA VAL A 168 13.10 3.53 -1.12
C VAL A 168 11.87 2.78 -1.66
N ALA A 169 11.24 3.28 -2.73
CA ALA A 169 10.12 2.61 -3.37
C ALA A 169 10.50 1.24 -3.95
N LEU A 170 11.68 1.13 -4.59
CA LEU A 170 12.17 -0.16 -5.11
C LEU A 170 12.51 -1.16 -4.00
N VAL A 171 13.03 -0.70 -2.87
CA VAL A 171 13.20 -1.54 -1.68
C VAL A 171 11.86 -2.05 -1.17
N SER A 172 10.84 -1.17 -1.13
CA SER A 172 9.47 -1.54 -0.79
C SER A 172 8.88 -2.55 -1.78
N VAL A 173 9.08 -2.36 -3.08
CA VAL A 173 8.68 -3.32 -4.12
C VAL A 173 9.29 -4.69 -3.86
N TRP A 174 10.60 -4.75 -3.60
CA TRP A 174 11.28 -6.01 -3.27
C TRP A 174 10.68 -6.69 -2.03
N GLN A 175 10.38 -5.91 -1.00
CA GLN A 175 9.79 -6.46 0.23
C GLN A 175 8.38 -7.02 -0.01
N PHE A 176 7.55 -6.34 -0.79
CA PHE A 176 6.11 -6.61 -0.87
C PHE A 176 5.64 -7.28 -2.15
N VAL A 177 6.50 -7.54 -3.15
CA VAL A 177 6.11 -8.21 -4.40
C VAL A 177 5.51 -9.59 -4.20
N GLY A 178 5.83 -10.25 -3.08
CA GLY A 178 5.28 -11.53 -2.70
C GLY A 178 3.75 -11.52 -2.49
N ILE A 179 3.16 -10.40 -2.05
CA ILE A 179 1.72 -10.29 -1.81
C ILE A 179 0.92 -10.37 -3.13
N PRO A 180 1.12 -9.48 -4.12
CA PRO A 180 0.43 -9.59 -5.40
C PRO A 180 0.75 -10.91 -6.11
N MET A 181 1.99 -11.39 -6.07
CA MET A 181 2.35 -12.69 -6.61
C MET A 181 1.49 -13.82 -6.04
N MET A 182 1.32 -13.90 -4.73
CA MET A 182 0.54 -14.98 -4.09
C MET A 182 -0.95 -14.88 -4.39
N LEU A 183 -1.53 -13.69 -4.39
CA LEU A 183 -2.95 -13.49 -4.70
C LEU A 183 -3.24 -13.85 -6.15
N ILE A 184 -2.39 -13.42 -7.09
CA ILE A 184 -2.53 -13.76 -8.52
C ILE A 184 -2.29 -15.25 -8.75
N TYR A 185 -1.29 -15.83 -8.08
CA TYR A 185 -1.04 -17.26 -8.16
C TYR A 185 -2.27 -18.09 -7.73
N ALA A 186 -2.92 -17.71 -6.61
CA ALA A 186 -4.14 -18.38 -6.17
C ALA A 186 -5.28 -18.20 -7.19
N ALA A 187 -5.43 -17.00 -7.78
CA ALA A 187 -6.43 -16.75 -8.81
C ALA A 187 -6.18 -17.57 -10.08
N LEU A 188 -4.91 -17.70 -10.50
CA LEU A 188 -4.56 -18.53 -11.65
C LEU A 188 -4.85 -20.02 -11.43
N LEU A 189 -4.66 -20.53 -10.21
CA LEU A 189 -4.98 -21.90 -9.85
C LEU A 189 -6.49 -22.17 -9.67
N SER A 190 -7.32 -21.14 -9.54
CA SER A 190 -8.77 -21.29 -9.46
C SER A 190 -9.46 -21.37 -10.83
N ILE A 191 -8.73 -21.16 -11.91
CA ILE A 191 -9.27 -21.32 -13.28
C ILE A 191 -9.49 -22.82 -13.52
N PRO A 192 -10.71 -23.24 -13.91
CA PRO A 192 -11.00 -24.66 -14.19
C PRO A 192 -10.16 -25.19 -15.36
N ASP A 193 -9.69 -26.44 -15.22
CA ASP A 193 -8.86 -27.08 -16.26
C ASP A 193 -9.63 -27.23 -17.58
N GLU A 194 -10.94 -27.44 -17.53
CA GLU A 194 -11.81 -27.55 -18.70
C GLU A 194 -11.75 -26.30 -19.60
N VAL A 195 -11.58 -25.11 -19.01
CA VAL A 195 -11.43 -23.84 -19.75
C VAL A 195 -10.08 -23.80 -20.47
N LEU A 196 -9.04 -24.32 -19.82
CA LEU A 196 -7.69 -24.35 -20.37
C LEU A 196 -7.56 -25.41 -21.48
N GLU A 197 -8.19 -26.57 -21.30
CA GLU A 197 -8.26 -27.63 -22.28
C GLU A 197 -9.06 -27.22 -23.52
N ALA A 198 -10.19 -26.55 -23.34
CA ALA A 198 -10.97 -25.99 -24.45
C ALA A 198 -10.14 -24.98 -25.27
N ALA A 199 -9.39 -24.10 -24.58
CA ALA A 199 -8.49 -23.15 -25.25
C ALA A 199 -7.37 -23.86 -26.04
N GLU A 200 -6.86 -24.99 -25.53
CA GLU A 200 -5.86 -25.81 -26.23
C GLU A 200 -6.46 -26.47 -27.49
N CYS A 201 -7.72 -26.95 -27.45
CA CYS A 201 -8.42 -27.45 -28.60
C CYS A 201 -8.62 -26.38 -29.70
N ASP A 202 -8.78 -25.13 -29.31
CA ASP A 202 -8.85 -23.96 -30.21
C ASP A 202 -7.45 -23.50 -30.69
N GLY A 203 -6.38 -24.20 -30.33
CA GLY A 203 -5.00 -23.86 -30.70
C GLY A 203 -4.40 -22.69 -29.87
N ILE A 204 -5.06 -22.27 -28.80
CA ILE A 204 -4.59 -21.17 -27.90
C ILE A 204 -3.74 -21.76 -26.81
N THR A 205 -2.41 -21.69 -26.95
CA THR A 205 -1.44 -22.29 -26.00
C THR A 205 -0.40 -21.30 -25.52
N GLY A 206 0.30 -21.61 -24.42
CA GLY A 206 1.46 -20.88 -23.93
C GLY A 206 1.18 -19.42 -23.59
N VAL A 207 1.98 -18.50 -24.15
CA VAL A 207 1.85 -17.04 -23.90
C VAL A 207 0.52 -16.51 -24.42
N SER A 208 0.02 -17.04 -25.55
CA SER A 208 -1.30 -16.65 -26.09
C SER A 208 -2.44 -17.03 -25.14
N GLN A 209 -2.36 -18.19 -24.49
CA GLN A 209 -3.33 -18.63 -23.49
C GLN A 209 -3.31 -17.72 -22.26
N PHE A 210 -2.13 -17.26 -21.84
CA PHE A 210 -2.03 -16.31 -20.73
C PHE A 210 -2.76 -15.00 -21.04
N TRP A 211 -2.48 -14.37 -22.18
CA TRP A 211 -3.04 -13.06 -22.52
C TRP A 211 -4.52 -13.10 -22.89
N LYS A 212 -4.95 -14.16 -23.60
CA LYS A 212 -6.32 -14.24 -24.13
C LYS A 212 -7.32 -14.88 -23.17
N ILE A 213 -6.85 -15.78 -22.28
CA ILE A 213 -7.73 -16.56 -21.40
C ILE A 213 -7.44 -16.23 -19.94
N LYS A 214 -6.21 -16.50 -19.44
CA LYS A 214 -5.91 -16.41 -18.01
C LYS A 214 -5.98 -14.97 -17.49
N LEU A 215 -5.37 -14.02 -18.17
CA LEU A 215 -5.33 -12.62 -17.74
C LEU A 215 -6.73 -11.98 -17.65
N PRO A 216 -7.63 -12.10 -18.64
CA PRO A 216 -8.99 -11.61 -18.50
C PRO A 216 -9.76 -12.23 -17.34
N LEU A 217 -9.60 -13.52 -17.07
CA LEU A 217 -10.28 -14.21 -15.98
C LEU A 217 -9.82 -13.76 -14.59
N ILE A 218 -8.55 -13.35 -14.44
CA ILE A 218 -8.01 -12.86 -13.18
C ILE A 218 -8.08 -11.33 -13.02
N LEU A 219 -8.65 -10.60 -14.00
CA LEU A 219 -8.80 -9.14 -13.90
C LEU A 219 -9.50 -8.67 -12.60
N PRO A 220 -10.55 -9.35 -12.10
CA PRO A 220 -11.15 -8.97 -10.82
C PRO A 220 -10.14 -9.03 -9.65
N THR A 221 -9.28 -10.05 -9.63
CA THR A 221 -8.22 -10.17 -8.60
C THR A 221 -7.17 -9.07 -8.76
N ILE A 222 -6.77 -8.74 -10.00
CA ILE A 222 -5.85 -7.62 -10.26
C ILE A 222 -6.45 -6.30 -9.77
N GLY A 223 -7.75 -6.10 -9.93
CA GLY A 223 -8.43 -4.94 -9.38
C GLY A 223 -8.39 -4.88 -7.86
N ILE A 224 -8.63 -5.99 -7.18
CA ILE A 224 -8.50 -6.07 -5.71
C ILE A 224 -7.07 -5.74 -5.29
N ILE A 225 -6.07 -6.27 -5.98
CA ILE A 225 -4.65 -5.97 -5.70
C ILE A 225 -4.36 -4.49 -5.91
N SER A 226 -4.90 -3.88 -6.97
CA SER A 226 -4.71 -2.46 -7.25
C SER A 226 -5.23 -1.56 -6.13
N ILE A 227 -6.42 -1.85 -5.58
CA ILE A 227 -6.94 -1.07 -4.45
C ILE A 227 -6.17 -1.33 -3.15
N LEU A 228 -5.75 -2.57 -2.90
CA LEU A 228 -4.88 -2.88 -1.76
C LEU A 228 -3.53 -2.15 -1.87
N THR A 229 -2.95 -2.12 -3.07
CA THR A 229 -1.72 -1.36 -3.35
C THR A 229 -1.94 0.14 -3.11
N PHE A 230 -3.06 0.71 -3.56
CA PHE A 230 -3.40 2.11 -3.32
C PHE A 230 -3.49 2.42 -1.82
N VAL A 231 -4.32 1.68 -1.09
CA VAL A 231 -4.51 1.89 0.35
C VAL A 231 -3.19 1.71 1.12
N GLY A 232 -2.42 0.65 0.80
CA GLY A 232 -1.14 0.39 1.43
C GLY A 232 -0.10 1.50 1.20
N ASN A 233 -0.03 2.02 -0.02
CA ASN A 233 0.92 3.09 -0.35
C ASN A 233 0.54 4.43 0.27
N PHE A 234 -0.74 4.79 0.34
CA PHE A 234 -1.18 6.03 0.99
C PHE A 234 -1.13 5.97 2.53
N ASN A 235 -1.01 4.77 3.11
CA ASN A 235 -0.71 4.55 4.52
C ASN A 235 0.78 4.26 4.79
N ALA A 236 1.64 4.32 3.78
CA ALA A 236 3.06 4.04 3.95
C ALA A 236 3.72 5.04 4.92
N PHE A 237 4.56 4.51 5.80
CA PHE A 237 5.31 5.28 6.78
C PHE A 237 6.61 4.56 7.17
N ASP A 238 6.49 3.33 7.69
CA ASP A 238 7.52 2.63 8.44
C ASP A 238 8.86 2.50 7.70
N LEU A 239 8.83 2.05 6.44
CA LEU A 239 10.04 1.85 5.66
C LEU A 239 10.72 3.17 5.31
N VAL A 240 9.94 4.19 4.90
CA VAL A 240 10.48 5.53 4.59
C VAL A 240 11.10 6.14 5.83
N TYR A 241 10.39 6.08 6.97
CA TYR A 241 10.90 6.58 8.24
C TYR A 241 12.19 5.85 8.67
N THR A 242 12.23 4.53 8.54
CA THR A 242 13.41 3.73 8.92
C THR A 242 14.61 4.04 8.04
N MET A 243 14.39 4.23 6.74
CA MET A 243 15.47 4.47 5.78
C MET A 243 15.94 5.93 5.75
N GLN A 244 15.05 6.91 5.97
CA GLN A 244 15.35 8.33 5.78
C GLN A 244 15.10 9.21 7.02
N GLY A 245 14.53 8.61 8.09
CA GLY A 245 14.24 9.31 9.34
C GLY A 245 13.03 10.24 9.25
N ALA A 246 12.80 10.98 10.34
CA ALA A 246 11.65 11.89 10.46
C ALA A 246 11.69 13.08 9.49
N LEU A 247 12.88 13.51 9.06
CA LEU A 247 13.05 14.59 8.10
C LEU A 247 12.90 14.13 6.64
N ALA A 248 12.71 12.80 6.42
CA ALA A 248 12.51 12.22 5.09
C ALA A 248 13.53 12.77 4.05
N GLY A 249 14.82 12.72 4.45
CA GLY A 249 15.93 13.30 3.67
C GLY A 249 16.18 12.62 2.34
N PRO A 250 17.07 13.18 1.51
CA PRO A 250 17.63 14.50 1.62
C PRO A 250 16.59 15.60 1.29
N ASN A 251 16.62 16.72 1.99
CA ASN A 251 15.78 17.90 1.73
C ASN A 251 14.29 17.60 1.52
N TYR A 252 13.69 16.75 2.37
CA TYR A 252 12.30 16.27 2.26
C TYR A 252 11.95 15.58 0.92
N ALA A 253 12.95 15.13 0.14
CA ALA A 253 12.72 14.49 -1.15
C ALA A 253 12.01 13.13 -1.04
N THR A 254 12.05 12.49 0.15
CA THR A 254 11.33 11.23 0.40
C THR A 254 10.11 11.43 1.32
N ASP A 255 9.74 12.68 1.59
CA ASP A 255 8.61 12.99 2.48
C ASP A 255 7.30 12.52 1.85
N ILE A 256 6.61 11.63 2.54
CA ILE A 256 5.27 11.14 2.17
C ILE A 256 4.27 11.59 3.23
N LEU A 257 2.98 11.47 2.95
CA LEU A 257 1.94 11.94 3.87
C LEU A 257 2.08 11.35 5.28
N GLY A 258 2.51 10.08 5.39
CA GLY A 258 2.74 9.43 6.69
C GLY A 258 3.89 10.05 7.49
N THR A 259 5.03 10.37 6.85
CA THR A 259 6.17 11.01 7.53
C THR A 259 5.88 12.47 7.83
N PHE A 260 5.19 13.17 6.96
CA PHE A 260 4.72 14.54 7.18
C PHE A 260 3.75 14.62 8.36
N LEU A 261 2.74 13.72 8.42
CA LEU A 261 1.82 13.57 9.54
C LEU A 261 2.57 13.34 10.86
N TYR A 262 3.45 12.34 10.89
CA TYR A 262 4.20 11.97 12.08
C TYR A 262 5.00 13.14 12.65
N ARG A 263 5.78 13.81 11.79
CA ARG A 263 6.60 14.96 12.17
C ARG A 263 5.75 16.14 12.67
N THR A 264 4.60 16.35 12.05
CA THR A 264 3.69 17.44 12.44
C THR A 264 3.04 17.15 13.79
N PHE A 265 2.55 15.92 13.98
CA PHE A 265 1.81 15.55 15.19
C PHE A 265 2.71 15.49 16.43
N PHE A 266 3.83 14.80 16.33
CA PHE A 266 4.74 14.57 17.47
C PHE A 266 5.83 15.63 17.61
N GLY A 267 6.09 16.41 16.57
CA GLY A 267 7.25 17.29 16.50
C GLY A 267 8.54 16.52 16.16
N PHE A 268 9.58 17.26 15.83
CA PHE A 268 10.91 16.70 15.64
C PHE A 268 11.98 17.79 15.77
N GLN A 269 13.02 17.55 16.56
CA GLN A 269 14.11 18.50 16.88
C GLN A 269 13.55 19.84 17.38
N LEU A 270 13.73 20.92 16.63
CA LEU A 270 13.27 22.28 16.96
C LEU A 270 11.81 22.55 16.56
N GLN A 271 11.17 21.66 15.81
CA GLN A 271 9.76 21.79 15.43
C GLN A 271 8.88 21.23 16.56
N VAL A 272 8.14 22.11 17.21
CA VAL A 272 7.15 21.72 18.23
C VAL A 272 6.02 20.95 17.54
N GLY A 273 5.57 19.85 18.15
CA GLY A 273 4.43 19.09 17.66
C GLY A 273 3.13 19.89 17.72
N ASP A 274 2.31 19.74 16.69
CA ASP A 274 0.96 20.28 16.61
C ASP A 274 -0.03 19.15 16.35
N PRO A 275 -0.63 18.57 17.41
CA PRO A 275 -1.58 17.48 17.27
C PRO A 275 -2.83 17.86 16.47
N ASN A 276 -3.26 19.13 16.50
CA ASN A 276 -4.44 19.58 15.80
C ASN A 276 -4.19 19.69 14.28
N MET A 277 -3.03 20.24 13.90
CA MET A 277 -2.61 20.25 12.50
C MET A 277 -2.29 18.83 12.01
N GLY A 278 -1.65 17.99 12.84
CA GLY A 278 -1.46 16.57 12.54
C GLY A 278 -2.78 15.84 12.30
N SER A 279 -3.78 16.07 13.15
CA SER A 279 -5.15 15.54 12.98
C SER A 279 -5.83 16.04 11.71
N THR A 280 -5.53 17.28 11.29
CA THR A 280 -6.01 17.84 10.03
C THR A 280 -5.40 17.10 8.83
N ILE A 281 -4.10 16.87 8.85
CA ILE A 281 -3.40 16.07 7.80
C ILE A 281 -3.98 14.65 7.75
N ALA A 282 -4.15 13.99 8.91
CA ALA A 282 -4.75 12.66 9.00
C ALA A 282 -6.17 12.62 8.41
N SER A 283 -6.99 13.65 8.67
CA SER A 283 -8.34 13.77 8.13
C SER A 283 -8.33 13.92 6.60
N VAL A 284 -7.40 14.70 6.05
CA VAL A 284 -7.23 14.83 4.59
C VAL A 284 -6.74 13.52 3.99
N MET A 285 -5.78 12.82 4.62
CA MET A 285 -5.34 11.48 4.18
C MET A 285 -6.50 10.49 4.15
N PHE A 286 -7.32 10.46 5.20
CA PHE A 286 -8.52 9.63 5.27
C PHE A 286 -9.47 9.93 4.10
N LEU A 287 -9.73 11.21 3.80
CA LEU A 287 -10.60 11.61 2.68
C LEU A 287 -10.02 11.22 1.32
N ILE A 288 -8.70 11.33 1.11
CA ILE A 288 -8.03 10.89 -0.11
C ILE A 288 -8.20 9.37 -0.29
N ILE A 289 -7.92 8.59 0.76
CA ILE A 289 -8.04 7.13 0.71
C ILE A 289 -9.50 6.72 0.50
N LEU A 290 -10.44 7.31 1.24
CA LEU A 290 -11.88 7.05 1.09
C LEU A 290 -12.35 7.34 -0.33
N THR A 291 -11.96 8.48 -0.89
CA THR A 291 -12.31 8.86 -2.27
C THR A 291 -11.76 7.87 -3.27
N GLY A 292 -10.50 7.47 -3.15
CA GLY A 292 -9.89 6.46 -4.02
C GLY A 292 -10.59 5.10 -3.94
N VAL A 293 -10.94 4.65 -2.73
CA VAL A 293 -11.71 3.42 -2.51
C VAL A 293 -13.10 3.52 -3.13
N CYS A 294 -13.81 4.64 -2.93
CA CYS A 294 -15.13 4.86 -3.51
C CYS A 294 -15.07 4.86 -5.05
N VAL A 295 -14.11 5.58 -5.64
CA VAL A 295 -13.90 5.57 -7.10
C VAL A 295 -13.66 4.16 -7.60
N TYR A 296 -12.81 3.38 -6.93
CA TYR A 296 -12.58 1.99 -7.29
C TYR A 296 -13.86 1.16 -7.24
N LEU A 297 -14.59 1.20 -6.12
CA LEU A 297 -15.79 0.38 -5.91
C LEU A 297 -16.90 0.70 -6.93
N PHE A 298 -17.17 1.98 -7.17
CA PHE A 298 -18.29 2.40 -8.02
C PHE A 298 -17.98 2.30 -9.51
N PHE A 299 -16.73 2.60 -9.93
CA PHE A 299 -16.41 2.69 -11.35
C PHE A 299 -15.66 1.46 -11.89
N ILE A 300 -14.70 0.92 -11.13
CA ILE A 300 -13.83 -0.14 -11.61
C ILE A 300 -14.46 -1.50 -11.31
N GLN A 301 -14.84 -1.76 -10.07
CA GLN A 301 -15.39 -3.06 -9.67
C GLN A 301 -16.69 -3.41 -10.39
N THR A 302 -17.59 -2.43 -10.65
CA THR A 302 -18.81 -2.64 -11.40
C THR A 302 -18.57 -3.08 -12.85
N ARG A 303 -17.50 -2.58 -13.48
CA ARG A 303 -17.12 -3.02 -14.84
C ARG A 303 -16.49 -4.42 -14.83
N MET A 304 -15.77 -4.78 -13.78
CA MET A 304 -15.05 -6.04 -13.67
C MET A 304 -15.95 -7.22 -13.29
N ARG A 305 -17.12 -6.98 -12.69
CA ARG A 305 -18.13 -8.01 -12.42
C ARG A 305 -18.60 -8.77 -13.67
N ARG A 306 -18.42 -8.20 -14.86
CA ARG A 306 -18.76 -8.88 -16.14
C ARG A 306 -17.84 -10.06 -16.46
N TYR A 307 -16.71 -10.21 -15.76
CA TYR A 307 -15.73 -11.29 -15.95
C TYR A 307 -15.77 -12.32 -14.80
N GLN A 308 -16.75 -12.20 -13.88
CA GLN A 308 -16.98 -13.21 -12.85
C GLN A 308 -18.02 -14.22 -13.39
N PHE A 309 -17.65 -15.49 -13.36
CA PHE A 309 -18.55 -16.62 -13.67
C PHE A 309 -19.35 -16.99 -12.44
#